data_775a74890ce3b5e1dcea23ca3b1080c9
#
_entry.id   775a74890ce3b5e1dcea23ca3b1080c9
#
_cell.length_a   1.000
_cell.length_b   1.000
_cell.length_c   1.000
_cell.angle_alpha   90.00
_cell.angle_beta   90.00
_cell.angle_gamma   90.00
#
_symmetry.space_group_name_H-M   'P 1'
#
loop_
_entity.id
_entity.type
_entity.pdbx_description
1 polymer ?
#
loop_
_entity_poly.entity_id
_entity_poly.type
_entity_poly.pdbx_seq_one_letter_code
_entity_poly.pdbx_strand_id
1 'polypeptide(L)'
;MQTLYEKIWDGLTAHKRLAGVLVGCFLFGLIFVICMQSPMNPFLVELPGVDSGVFHYVASVMQKGGLPYRDTFDHKGPLLYFINYLGLCINYYSGAWLLEFCALLAWIAITYKTARLFCRRIPACFVCLTASTALLSAFFGGNFPDCYALPCIAGAFWIFTDYFRNNRVNAGRLVLCGGLLGCALMLKPNTISVWVAFCIAVLVQKCMQKRPRDLLGFLGFFLLGLGAVLIPIVIYLVSNGIFQDFLDAYFLLNFQYSTVGGEMSPVSLAKDFLRKSWAIPRLMIVVSCLLQKKTRSIYWFAWLGYFLLSLAMCFMNGNNYVYYTITMVPCYAAPLAYFLGKMRYDRKSSYALQALALVAAAILVSSWYLPAKTSVKKVIRATPQVSLGDEHHQQLYRLIEEYTDEDEPIIVYGNEDAFYFYSHRFAASKYSFQYPIIFKSEKIKNEFFAELDEKLPKLILVQSLWCSDEYIGEFLETHPYECITDFDDYALYLRSE
;
A
#
# COMPACT_ATOMS: atom_id res chain seq x y z
N MET A 1 5.68 42.16 6.15
CA MET A 1 5.53 40.69 6.11
C MET A 1 6.87 39.98 6.27
N GLN A 2 7.96 40.39 5.61
CA GLN A 2 9.29 39.77 5.77
C GLN A 2 9.77 39.78 7.23
N THR A 3 9.55 40.86 7.96
CA THR A 3 9.90 40.99 9.38
C THR A 3 9.08 40.08 10.32
N LEU A 4 7.81 39.82 10.01
CA LEU A 4 6.99 38.92 10.81
C LEU A 4 7.38 37.45 10.56
N TYR A 5 7.61 37.07 9.30
CA TYR A 5 8.10 35.75 8.95
C TYR A 5 9.48 35.45 9.56
N GLU A 6 10.41 36.42 9.47
CA GLU A 6 11.73 36.30 10.08
C GLU A 6 11.63 36.22 11.60
N LYS A 7 10.81 37.02 12.26
CA LYS A 7 10.59 36.94 13.72
C LYS A 7 9.98 35.65 14.18
N ILE A 8 8.96 35.12 13.45
CA ILE A 8 8.38 33.80 13.74
C ILE A 8 9.42 32.69 13.50
N TRP A 9 10.19 32.82 12.43
CA TRP A 9 11.25 31.88 12.07
C TRP A 9 12.38 31.87 13.11
N ASP A 10 12.87 33.02 13.50
CA ASP A 10 13.95 33.17 14.48
C ASP A 10 13.47 32.70 15.87
N GLY A 11 12.22 33.01 16.24
CA GLY A 11 11.59 32.48 17.45
C GLY A 11 11.47 30.97 17.46
N LEU A 12 11.03 30.36 16.35
CA LEU A 12 10.93 28.91 16.21
C LEU A 12 12.31 28.23 16.14
N THR A 13 13.33 28.89 15.58
CA THR A 13 14.69 28.34 15.50
C THR A 13 15.49 28.49 16.78
N ALA A 14 15.20 29.55 17.59
CA ALA A 14 15.78 29.74 18.91
C ALA A 14 15.45 28.61 19.85
N HIS A 15 14.22 28.01 19.73
CA HIS A 15 13.77 26.87 20.53
C HIS A 15 13.77 25.57 19.71
N LYS A 16 14.97 25.02 19.42
CA LYS A 16 15.14 23.81 18.59
C LYS A 16 14.28 22.60 19.02
N ARG A 17 14.08 22.43 20.34
CA ARG A 17 13.24 21.35 20.91
C ARG A 17 11.77 21.58 20.58
N LEU A 18 11.25 22.80 20.85
CA LEU A 18 9.85 23.15 20.53
C LEU A 18 9.55 23.00 19.04
N ALA A 19 10.44 23.50 18.18
CA ALA A 19 10.30 23.33 16.73
C ALA A 19 10.29 21.84 16.32
N GLY A 20 11.04 20.98 16.99
CA GLY A 20 11.01 19.53 16.78
C GLY A 20 9.67 18.91 17.17
N VAL A 21 9.14 19.27 18.33
CA VAL A 21 7.83 18.81 18.81
C VAL A 21 6.72 19.24 17.86
N LEU A 22 6.70 20.52 17.43
CA LEU A 22 5.68 21.04 16.49
C LEU A 22 5.72 20.30 15.15
N VAL A 23 6.92 20.01 14.61
CA VAL A 23 7.05 19.19 13.40
C VAL A 23 6.54 17.78 13.66
N GLY A 24 6.89 17.16 14.78
CA GLY A 24 6.40 15.83 15.16
C GLY A 24 4.88 15.78 15.23
N CYS A 25 4.25 16.73 15.94
CA CYS A 25 2.78 16.85 16.03
C CYS A 25 2.14 17.04 14.65
N PHE A 26 2.75 17.87 13.80
CA PHE A 26 2.26 18.09 12.44
C PHE A 26 2.29 16.81 11.60
N LEU A 27 3.43 16.08 11.58
CA LEU A 27 3.56 14.83 10.84
C LEU A 27 2.62 13.74 11.38
N PHE A 28 2.51 13.64 12.70
CA PHE A 28 1.56 12.73 13.35
C PHE A 28 0.12 13.05 12.93
N GLY A 29 -0.28 14.33 12.98
CA GLY A 29 -1.63 14.75 12.57
C GLY A 29 -1.96 14.41 11.13
N LEU A 30 -1.01 14.56 10.19
CA LEU A 30 -1.21 14.16 8.79
C LEU A 30 -1.51 12.68 8.68
N ILE A 31 -0.70 11.83 9.29
CA ILE A 31 -0.88 10.37 9.21
C ILE A 31 -2.13 9.93 9.97
N PHE A 32 -2.40 10.53 11.13
CA PHE A 32 -3.62 10.23 11.89
C PHE A 32 -4.88 10.48 11.03
N VAL A 33 -4.97 11.63 10.36
CA VAL A 33 -6.12 11.95 9.49
C VAL A 33 -6.23 10.97 8.31
N ILE A 34 -5.10 10.54 7.72
CA ILE A 34 -5.12 9.53 6.64
C ILE A 34 -5.66 8.20 7.17
N CYS A 35 -5.07 7.67 8.24
CA CYS A 35 -5.45 6.38 8.79
C CYS A 35 -6.88 6.36 9.36
N MET A 36 -7.41 7.51 9.78
CA MET A 36 -8.82 7.64 10.18
C MET A 36 -9.81 7.49 9.00
N GLN A 37 -9.34 7.51 7.75
CA GLN A 37 -10.16 7.16 6.60
C GLN A 37 -10.30 5.63 6.43
N SER A 38 -9.49 4.84 7.13
CA SER A 38 -9.62 3.39 7.13
C SER A 38 -10.91 2.96 7.83
N PRO A 39 -11.65 1.98 7.27
CA PRO A 39 -12.80 1.37 7.95
C PRO A 39 -12.41 0.62 9.23
N MET A 40 -11.16 0.15 9.34
CA MET A 40 -10.66 -0.57 10.51
C MET A 40 -10.13 0.34 11.63
N ASN A 41 -10.39 1.65 11.59
CA ASN A 41 -9.93 2.54 12.66
C ASN A 41 -10.58 2.20 14.01
N PRO A 42 -9.84 2.31 15.14
CA PRO A 42 -10.31 1.84 16.44
C PRO A 42 -11.46 2.67 17.06
N PHE A 43 -11.83 3.78 16.45
CA PHE A 43 -12.91 4.66 16.94
C PHE A 43 -14.27 4.32 16.32
N LEU A 44 -14.26 3.76 15.13
CA LEU A 44 -15.45 3.30 14.42
C LEU A 44 -15.01 2.23 13.43
N VAL A 45 -15.13 0.97 13.83
CA VAL A 45 -14.81 -0.16 12.98
C VAL A 45 -15.97 -0.42 12.03
N GLU A 46 -15.69 -0.41 10.75
CA GLU A 46 -16.62 -0.68 9.64
C GLU A 46 -16.10 -1.88 8.85
N LEU A 47 -16.90 -2.40 7.92
CA LEU A 47 -16.45 -3.47 7.02
C LEU A 47 -15.19 -3.04 6.25
N PRO A 48 -14.13 -3.87 6.21
CA PRO A 48 -12.94 -3.57 5.42
C PRO A 48 -13.29 -3.56 3.93
N GLY A 49 -12.47 -2.85 3.15
CA GLY A 49 -12.55 -2.99 1.70
C GLY A 49 -12.16 -4.41 1.24
N VAL A 50 -12.57 -4.77 0.04
CA VAL A 50 -12.42 -6.11 -0.55
C VAL A 50 -11.03 -6.72 -0.32
N ASP A 51 -9.96 -6.06 -0.81
CA ASP A 51 -8.57 -6.56 -0.65
C ASP A 51 -8.20 -6.74 0.83
N SER A 52 -8.61 -5.80 1.69
CA SER A 52 -8.32 -5.87 3.12
C SER A 52 -9.07 -7.00 3.82
N GLY A 53 -10.29 -7.30 3.39
CA GLY A 53 -11.06 -8.48 3.83
C GLY A 53 -10.30 -9.77 3.59
N VAL A 54 -9.78 -9.95 2.36
CA VAL A 54 -8.95 -11.12 1.99
C VAL A 54 -7.74 -11.24 2.92
N PHE A 55 -6.99 -10.15 3.16
CA PHE A 55 -5.77 -10.22 4.00
C PHE A 55 -6.08 -10.56 5.46
N HIS A 56 -7.20 -10.07 5.99
CA HIS A 56 -7.68 -10.42 7.33
C HIS A 56 -8.13 -11.87 7.39
N TYR A 57 -8.83 -12.35 6.36
CA TYR A 57 -9.26 -13.74 6.28
C TYR A 57 -8.05 -14.69 6.24
N VAL A 58 -7.06 -14.45 5.37
CA VAL A 58 -5.82 -15.23 5.35
C VAL A 58 -5.15 -15.24 6.74
N ALA A 59 -5.08 -14.09 7.39
CA ALA A 59 -4.51 -13.99 8.73
C ALA A 59 -5.33 -14.76 9.79
N SER A 60 -6.66 -14.81 9.68
CA SER A 60 -7.52 -15.58 10.59
C SER A 60 -7.33 -17.09 10.41
N VAL A 61 -7.18 -17.57 9.16
CA VAL A 61 -6.81 -18.96 8.86
C VAL A 61 -5.45 -19.29 9.49
N MET A 62 -4.46 -18.38 9.40
CA MET A 62 -3.15 -18.58 10.05
C MET A 62 -3.27 -18.64 11.58
N GLN A 63 -4.17 -17.90 12.22
CA GLN A 63 -4.40 -17.96 13.67
C GLN A 63 -4.94 -19.33 14.12
N LYS A 64 -5.67 -20.02 13.26
CA LYS A 64 -6.18 -21.37 13.51
C LYS A 64 -5.17 -22.48 13.13
N GLY A 65 -3.96 -22.09 12.72
CA GLY A 65 -2.88 -23.00 12.36
C GLY A 65 -2.82 -23.39 10.89
N GLY A 66 -3.69 -22.83 10.05
CA GLY A 66 -3.63 -23.00 8.59
C GLY A 66 -2.46 -22.24 7.97
N LEU A 67 -2.10 -22.58 6.75
CA LEU A 67 -0.95 -22.03 6.05
C LEU A 67 -1.41 -21.22 4.83
N PRO A 68 -0.84 -20.03 4.62
CA PRO A 68 -1.11 -19.25 3.43
C PRO A 68 -0.68 -20.01 2.17
N TYR A 69 -1.36 -19.76 1.06
CA TYR A 69 -1.20 -20.39 -0.26
C TYR A 69 -1.70 -21.83 -0.36
N ARG A 70 -1.66 -22.62 0.73
CA ARG A 70 -2.13 -24.01 0.75
C ARG A 70 -3.55 -24.16 1.27
N ASP A 71 -3.81 -23.61 2.47
CA ASP A 71 -5.10 -23.76 3.15
C ASP A 71 -6.03 -22.57 2.88
N THR A 72 -5.48 -21.46 2.40
CA THR A 72 -6.17 -20.28 1.86
C THR A 72 -5.33 -19.65 0.76
N PHE A 73 -5.95 -19.21 -0.32
CA PHE A 73 -5.25 -18.74 -1.52
C PHE A 73 -5.38 -17.23 -1.71
N ASP A 74 -4.24 -16.57 -1.82
CA ASP A 74 -4.13 -15.20 -2.36
C ASP A 74 -2.74 -15.02 -2.98
N HIS A 75 -2.57 -14.01 -3.82
CA HIS A 75 -1.39 -13.78 -4.66
C HIS A 75 -0.48 -12.64 -4.16
N LYS A 76 -0.62 -12.23 -2.90
CA LYS A 76 0.27 -11.22 -2.28
C LYS A 76 1.46 -11.89 -1.58
N GLY A 77 2.41 -11.06 -1.16
CA GLY A 77 3.62 -11.54 -0.49
C GLY A 77 3.38 -11.97 0.96
N PRO A 78 4.14 -12.97 1.47
CA PRO A 78 3.91 -13.55 2.78
C PRO A 78 4.08 -12.54 3.93
N LEU A 79 4.88 -11.50 3.74
CA LEU A 79 5.06 -10.47 4.77
C LEU A 79 3.76 -9.70 5.05
N LEU A 80 2.88 -9.53 4.05
CA LEU A 80 1.59 -8.89 4.25
C LEU A 80 0.69 -9.70 5.19
N TYR A 81 0.65 -11.03 5.01
CA TYR A 81 -0.14 -11.91 5.87
C TYR A 81 0.41 -11.96 7.28
N PHE A 82 1.75 -12.00 7.45
CA PHE A 82 2.36 -11.89 8.78
C PHE A 82 2.05 -10.57 9.48
N ILE A 83 2.01 -9.45 8.76
CA ILE A 83 1.61 -8.15 9.32
C ILE A 83 0.15 -8.21 9.78
N ASN A 84 -0.77 -8.73 8.95
CA ASN A 84 -2.16 -8.87 9.33
C ASN A 84 -2.33 -9.86 10.49
N TYR A 85 -1.64 -10.99 10.50
CA TYR A 85 -1.61 -11.94 11.61
C TYR A 85 -1.18 -11.29 12.93
N LEU A 86 -0.08 -10.52 12.93
CA LEU A 86 0.35 -9.75 14.09
C LEU A 86 -0.69 -8.69 14.48
N GLY A 87 -1.34 -8.08 13.51
CA GLY A 87 -2.46 -7.17 13.75
C GLY A 87 -3.57 -7.85 14.53
N LEU A 88 -4.04 -9.01 14.07
CA LEU A 88 -5.08 -9.79 14.77
C LEU A 88 -4.66 -10.20 16.19
N CYS A 89 -3.36 -10.50 16.42
CA CYS A 89 -2.85 -10.77 17.77
C CYS A 89 -2.91 -9.54 18.71
N ILE A 90 -2.83 -8.32 18.17
CA ILE A 90 -2.94 -7.07 18.93
C ILE A 90 -4.40 -6.74 19.22
N ASN A 91 -5.21 -6.69 18.18
CA ASN A 91 -6.65 -6.48 18.24
C ASN A 91 -7.29 -7.03 16.98
N TYR A 92 -8.30 -7.88 17.13
CA TYR A 92 -8.93 -8.60 16.02
C TYR A 92 -9.41 -7.68 14.91
N TYR A 93 -10.02 -6.55 15.22
CA TYR A 93 -10.62 -5.65 14.24
C TYR A 93 -9.74 -4.47 13.83
N SER A 94 -8.88 -3.98 14.71
CA SER A 94 -8.13 -2.73 14.46
C SER A 94 -6.61 -2.85 14.58
N GLY A 95 -6.09 -4.04 14.85
CA GLY A 95 -4.64 -4.20 15.06
C GLY A 95 -3.82 -3.97 13.78
N ALA A 96 -4.32 -4.37 12.61
CA ALA A 96 -3.67 -4.08 11.33
C ALA A 96 -3.62 -2.56 11.06
N TRP A 97 -4.67 -1.82 11.42
CA TRP A 97 -4.67 -0.35 11.38
C TRP A 97 -3.52 0.26 12.20
N LEU A 98 -3.26 -0.25 13.40
CA LEU A 98 -2.17 0.24 14.24
C LEU A 98 -0.80 0.01 13.57
N LEU A 99 -0.59 -1.16 12.98
CA LEU A 99 0.65 -1.48 12.26
C LEU A 99 0.83 -0.62 11.02
N GLU A 100 -0.23 -0.39 10.25
CA GLU A 100 -0.21 0.53 9.10
C GLU A 100 0.07 1.96 9.54
N PHE A 101 -0.57 2.43 10.61
CA PHE A 101 -0.30 3.75 11.18
C PHE A 101 1.18 3.93 11.56
N CYS A 102 1.79 2.95 12.21
CA CYS A 102 3.21 2.95 12.54
C CYS A 102 4.10 2.96 11.27
N ALA A 103 3.76 2.17 10.26
CA ALA A 103 4.48 2.14 8.99
C ALA A 103 4.42 3.50 8.27
N LEU A 104 3.25 4.13 8.22
CA LEU A 104 3.06 5.44 7.60
C LEU A 104 3.71 6.57 8.41
N LEU A 105 3.76 6.48 9.74
CA LEU A 105 4.55 7.42 10.57
C LEU A 105 6.05 7.29 10.26
N ALA A 106 6.56 6.09 10.12
CA ALA A 106 7.96 5.87 9.72
C ALA A 106 8.22 6.46 8.31
N TRP A 107 7.32 6.21 7.36
CA TRP A 107 7.39 6.76 6.01
C TRP A 107 7.46 8.29 6.00
N ILE A 108 6.55 8.99 6.69
CA ILE A 108 6.52 10.45 6.65
C ILE A 108 7.73 11.08 7.37
N ALA A 109 8.23 10.46 8.44
CA ALA A 109 9.44 10.87 9.12
C ALA A 109 10.68 10.73 8.20
N ILE A 110 10.76 9.65 7.41
CA ILE A 110 11.83 9.45 6.42
C ILE A 110 11.69 10.46 5.27
N THR A 111 10.48 10.71 4.79
CA THR A 111 10.18 11.74 3.78
C THR A 111 10.65 13.11 4.25
N TYR A 112 10.36 13.47 5.50
CA TYR A 112 10.86 14.70 6.11
C TYR A 112 12.40 14.73 6.13
N LYS A 113 13.07 13.65 6.56
CA LYS A 113 14.54 13.54 6.54
C LYS A 113 15.10 13.70 5.12
N THR A 114 14.48 13.12 4.11
CA THR A 114 14.88 13.27 2.70
C THR A 114 14.75 14.72 2.25
N ALA A 115 13.64 15.38 2.56
CA ALA A 115 13.42 16.78 2.24
C ALA A 115 14.45 17.68 2.93
N ARG A 116 14.83 17.39 4.18
CA ARG A 116 15.86 18.12 4.96
C ARG A 116 17.26 18.05 4.37
N LEU A 117 17.51 17.13 3.46
CA LEU A 117 18.77 17.13 2.70
C LEU A 117 18.84 18.32 1.71
N PHE A 118 17.72 18.89 1.30
CA PHE A 118 17.65 19.91 0.27
C PHE A 118 17.15 21.26 0.77
N CYS A 119 16.27 21.30 1.78
CA CYS A 119 15.60 22.53 2.23
C CYS A 119 15.52 22.65 3.76
N ARG A 120 15.06 23.81 4.24
CA ARG A 120 14.86 24.11 5.66
C ARG A 120 13.59 23.42 6.19
N ARG A 121 13.30 23.54 7.51
CA ARG A 121 12.23 22.83 8.22
C ARG A 121 10.85 23.08 7.64
N ILE A 122 10.44 24.34 7.46
CA ILE A 122 9.09 24.69 6.98
C ILE A 122 8.86 24.21 5.55
N PRO A 123 9.75 24.45 4.57
CA PRO A 123 9.63 23.83 3.26
C PRO A 123 9.59 22.29 3.30
N ALA A 124 10.33 21.67 4.23
CA ALA A 124 10.26 20.21 4.40
C ALA A 124 8.88 19.72 4.90
N CYS A 125 8.25 20.48 5.80
CA CYS A 125 6.86 20.22 6.20
C CYS A 125 5.89 20.34 5.01
N PHE A 126 6.09 21.32 4.14
CA PHE A 126 5.28 21.46 2.92
C PHE A 126 5.47 20.28 1.95
N VAL A 127 6.69 19.75 1.82
CA VAL A 127 6.95 18.51 1.08
C VAL A 127 6.16 17.34 1.68
N CYS A 128 6.17 17.21 3.01
CA CYS A 128 5.41 16.17 3.70
C CYS A 128 3.90 16.35 3.50
N LEU A 129 3.37 17.54 3.58
CA LEU A 129 1.96 17.83 3.30
C LEU A 129 1.58 17.42 1.88
N THR A 130 2.39 17.79 0.88
CA THR A 130 2.14 17.41 -0.52
C THR A 130 2.18 15.89 -0.73
N ALA A 131 3.18 15.22 -0.15
CA ALA A 131 3.28 13.76 -0.22
C ALA A 131 2.10 13.08 0.48
N SER A 132 1.69 13.57 1.65
CA SER A 132 0.53 13.06 2.38
C SER A 132 -0.79 13.30 1.63
N THR A 133 -0.92 14.42 0.91
CA THR A 133 -2.10 14.69 0.06
C THR A 133 -2.16 13.69 -1.11
N ALA A 134 -1.03 13.37 -1.72
CA ALA A 134 -0.97 12.34 -2.76
C ALA A 134 -1.35 10.96 -2.21
N LEU A 135 -0.86 10.59 -1.02
CA LEU A 135 -1.25 9.34 -0.36
C LEU A 135 -2.75 9.34 -0.03
N LEU A 136 -3.27 10.40 0.57
CA LEU A 136 -4.70 10.52 0.94
C LEU A 136 -5.62 10.29 -0.27
N SER A 137 -5.24 10.79 -1.44
CA SER A 137 -6.02 10.63 -2.68
C SER A 137 -6.01 9.18 -3.24
N ALA A 138 -5.09 8.34 -2.78
CA ALA A 138 -4.92 6.96 -3.24
C ALA A 138 -5.11 5.93 -2.11
N PHE A 139 -5.47 6.35 -0.90
CA PHE A 139 -5.46 5.51 0.30
C PHE A 139 -6.56 4.45 0.32
N PHE A 140 -7.73 4.72 -0.22
CA PHE A 140 -8.83 3.78 -0.44
C PHE A 140 -9.13 2.83 0.75
N GLY A 141 -9.06 3.33 1.97
CA GLY A 141 -9.30 2.53 3.18
C GLY A 141 -8.06 1.86 3.80
N GLY A 142 -6.96 1.79 3.07
CA GLY A 142 -5.68 1.29 3.58
C GLY A 142 -5.54 -0.24 3.62
N ASN A 143 -4.58 -0.70 4.41
CA ASN A 143 -4.15 -2.09 4.55
C ASN A 143 -3.59 -2.71 3.26
N PHE A 144 -3.14 -1.89 2.31
CA PHE A 144 -2.52 -2.38 1.08
C PHE A 144 -1.03 -2.69 1.28
N PRO A 145 -0.48 -3.69 0.57
CA PRO A 145 0.96 -3.96 0.57
C PRO A 145 1.77 -2.72 0.16
N ASP A 146 1.20 -1.86 -0.69
CA ASP A 146 1.77 -0.60 -1.13
C ASP A 146 1.99 0.38 0.05
N CYS A 147 1.08 0.44 1.02
CA CYS A 147 1.20 1.26 2.22
C CYS A 147 2.35 0.80 3.12
N TYR A 148 2.47 -0.51 3.34
CA TYR A 148 3.56 -1.10 4.12
C TYR A 148 4.92 -1.03 3.41
N ALA A 149 4.94 -0.98 2.07
CA ALA A 149 6.16 -0.79 1.28
C ALA A 149 6.68 0.65 1.32
N LEU A 150 5.83 1.66 1.60
CA LEU A 150 6.23 3.08 1.61
C LEU A 150 7.46 3.38 2.48
N PRO A 151 7.54 2.95 3.76
CA PRO A 151 8.73 3.20 4.56
C PRO A 151 9.98 2.52 3.99
N CYS A 152 9.83 1.36 3.35
CA CYS A 152 10.94 0.65 2.70
C CYS A 152 11.46 1.44 1.50
N ILE A 153 10.58 1.85 0.60
CA ILE A 153 10.91 2.64 -0.60
C ILE A 153 11.53 3.98 -0.19
N ALA A 154 10.90 4.71 0.76
CA ALA A 154 11.39 5.99 1.22
C ALA A 154 12.73 5.86 1.95
N GLY A 155 12.94 4.80 2.72
CA GLY A 155 14.19 4.49 3.41
C GLY A 155 15.35 4.27 2.44
N ALA A 156 15.14 3.44 1.43
CA ALA A 156 16.11 3.23 0.36
C ALA A 156 16.39 4.54 -0.40
N PHE A 157 15.35 5.28 -0.78
CA PHE A 157 15.48 6.55 -1.47
C PHE A 157 16.26 7.59 -0.64
N TRP A 158 16.03 7.66 0.68
CA TRP A 158 16.80 8.50 1.57
C TRP A 158 18.28 8.09 1.63
N ILE A 159 18.58 6.78 1.76
CA ILE A 159 19.95 6.26 1.80
C ILE A 159 20.69 6.61 0.52
N PHE A 160 20.10 6.35 -0.65
CA PHE A 160 20.70 6.68 -1.93
C PHE A 160 20.87 8.19 -2.11
N THR A 161 19.88 9.00 -1.73
CA THR A 161 19.93 10.46 -1.82
C THR A 161 21.08 11.02 -0.96
N ASP A 162 21.24 10.53 0.28
CA ASP A 162 22.30 10.97 1.17
C ASP A 162 23.69 10.50 0.68
N TYR A 163 23.76 9.30 0.07
CA TYR A 163 24.97 8.82 -0.59
C TYR A 163 25.43 9.74 -1.72
N PHE A 164 24.57 10.02 -2.69
CA PHE A 164 24.92 10.85 -3.85
C PHE A 164 25.19 12.31 -3.50
N ARG A 165 24.56 12.81 -2.43
CA ARG A 165 24.64 14.21 -2.04
C ARG A 165 25.77 14.50 -1.06
N ASN A 166 25.96 13.64 -0.07
CA ASN A 166 26.87 13.85 1.05
C ASN A 166 27.99 12.79 1.11
N ASN A 167 28.03 11.87 0.16
CA ASN A 167 28.93 10.71 0.15
C ASN A 167 28.89 9.89 1.46
N ARG A 168 27.72 9.83 2.11
CA ARG A 168 27.53 9.15 3.38
C ARG A 168 27.03 7.74 3.14
N VAL A 169 27.93 6.79 3.22
CA VAL A 169 27.63 5.36 3.20
C VAL A 169 28.45 4.64 4.27
N ASN A 170 27.84 3.68 4.93
CA ASN A 170 28.51 2.76 5.83
C ASN A 170 27.84 1.38 5.73
N ALA A 171 28.47 0.35 6.30
CA ALA A 171 27.97 -1.02 6.30
C ALA A 171 26.50 -1.11 6.81
N GLY A 172 26.16 -0.46 7.93
CA GLY A 172 24.82 -0.50 8.49
C GLY A 172 23.74 0.07 7.56
N ARG A 173 24.06 1.12 6.79
CA ARG A 173 23.12 1.65 5.78
C ARG A 173 22.92 0.73 4.59
N LEU A 174 23.98 0.01 4.18
CA LEU A 174 23.90 -0.96 3.10
C LEU A 174 23.08 -2.19 3.53
N VAL A 175 23.33 -2.71 4.74
CA VAL A 175 22.53 -3.78 5.33
C VAL A 175 21.07 -3.35 5.43
N LEU A 176 20.79 -2.15 5.95
CA LEU A 176 19.42 -1.62 6.02
C LEU A 176 18.80 -1.51 4.62
N CYS A 177 19.52 -1.01 3.62
CA CYS A 177 19.00 -0.86 2.25
C CYS A 177 18.64 -2.21 1.62
N GLY A 178 19.46 -3.24 1.85
CA GLY A 178 19.17 -4.61 1.42
C GLY A 178 17.98 -5.22 2.16
N GLY A 179 17.88 -5.03 3.48
CA GLY A 179 16.74 -5.47 4.28
C GLY A 179 15.43 -4.83 3.84
N LEU A 180 15.45 -3.51 3.58
CA LEU A 180 14.29 -2.79 3.05
C LEU A 180 13.85 -3.34 1.67
N LEU A 181 14.80 -3.75 0.80
CA LEU A 181 14.48 -4.45 -0.44
C LEU A 181 13.80 -5.79 -0.16
N GLY A 182 14.33 -6.58 0.78
CA GLY A 182 13.74 -7.86 1.16
C GLY A 182 12.30 -7.71 1.64
N CYS A 183 12.02 -6.73 2.51
CA CYS A 183 10.67 -6.43 2.95
C CYS A 183 9.76 -6.02 1.79
N ALA A 184 10.22 -5.11 0.92
CA ALA A 184 9.46 -4.65 -0.23
C ALA A 184 9.14 -5.79 -1.20
N LEU A 185 10.11 -6.67 -1.49
CA LEU A 185 9.93 -7.86 -2.32
C LEU A 185 8.92 -8.84 -1.72
N MET A 186 8.91 -9.02 -0.42
CA MET A 186 8.00 -9.95 0.27
C MET A 186 6.63 -9.34 0.58
N LEU A 187 6.41 -8.06 0.26
CA LEU A 187 5.10 -7.41 0.23
C LEU A 187 4.50 -7.44 -1.18
N LYS A 188 5.24 -6.92 -2.18
CA LYS A 188 4.77 -6.79 -3.56
C LYS A 188 5.95 -6.61 -4.53
N PRO A 189 6.15 -7.48 -5.54
CA PRO A 189 7.37 -7.46 -6.37
C PRO A 189 7.59 -6.17 -7.15
N ASN A 190 6.53 -5.48 -7.56
CA ASN A 190 6.61 -4.26 -8.38
C ASN A 190 7.01 -2.99 -7.61
N THR A 191 7.40 -3.10 -6.33
CA THR A 191 7.80 -1.96 -5.49
C THR A 191 9.29 -1.61 -5.56
N ILE A 192 10.09 -2.37 -6.32
CA ILE A 192 11.56 -2.35 -6.30
C ILE A 192 12.23 -1.26 -7.16
N SER A 193 11.46 -0.41 -7.83
CA SER A 193 11.94 0.55 -8.84
C SER A 193 13.10 1.44 -8.34
N VAL A 194 13.04 1.88 -7.07
CA VAL A 194 14.08 2.72 -6.47
C VAL A 194 15.43 2.00 -6.40
N TRP A 195 15.44 0.73 -6.03
CA TRP A 195 16.69 -0.06 -5.97
C TRP A 195 17.27 -0.30 -7.36
N VAL A 196 16.44 -0.69 -8.33
CA VAL A 196 16.88 -0.92 -9.71
C VAL A 196 17.57 0.35 -10.25
N ALA A 197 16.90 1.49 -10.19
CA ALA A 197 17.44 2.74 -10.75
C ALA A 197 18.73 3.21 -10.04
N PHE A 198 18.73 3.19 -8.70
CA PHE A 198 19.86 3.73 -7.95
C PHE A 198 21.03 2.76 -7.82
N CYS A 199 20.83 1.44 -7.81
CA CYS A 199 21.92 0.47 -7.87
C CYS A 199 22.66 0.56 -9.22
N ILE A 200 21.94 0.70 -10.33
CA ILE A 200 22.54 0.97 -11.65
C ILE A 200 23.37 2.28 -11.61
N ALA A 201 22.83 3.33 -10.99
CA ALA A 201 23.55 4.61 -10.88
C ALA A 201 24.82 4.49 -10.02
N VAL A 202 24.79 3.74 -8.93
CA VAL A 202 25.99 3.46 -8.11
C VAL A 202 27.02 2.68 -8.93
N LEU A 203 26.58 1.65 -9.67
CA LEU A 203 27.46 0.87 -10.56
C LEU A 203 28.14 1.78 -11.59
N VAL A 204 27.37 2.59 -12.32
CA VAL A 204 27.89 3.54 -13.31
C VAL A 204 28.88 4.52 -12.66
N GLN A 205 28.55 5.10 -11.51
CA GLN A 205 29.42 6.02 -10.79
C GLN A 205 30.76 5.37 -10.42
N LYS A 206 30.74 4.16 -9.87
CA LYS A 206 31.97 3.44 -9.46
C LYS A 206 32.84 3.03 -10.66
N CYS A 207 32.22 2.63 -11.77
CA CYS A 207 32.94 2.37 -13.02
C CYS A 207 33.60 3.64 -13.56
N MET A 208 32.89 4.79 -13.59
CA MET A 208 33.47 6.06 -14.02
C MET A 208 34.63 6.54 -13.09
N GLN A 209 34.54 6.25 -11.81
CA GLN A 209 35.59 6.53 -10.83
C GLN A 209 36.78 5.56 -10.88
N LYS A 210 36.74 4.53 -11.75
CA LYS A 210 37.71 3.46 -11.85
C LYS A 210 37.97 2.71 -10.51
N ARG A 211 36.89 2.56 -9.71
CA ARG A 211 36.88 1.88 -8.39
C ARG A 211 35.85 0.72 -8.33
N PRO A 212 35.89 -0.24 -9.27
CA PRO A 212 34.90 -1.33 -9.27
C PRO A 212 35.03 -2.25 -8.04
N ARG A 213 36.20 -2.33 -7.41
CA ARG A 213 36.42 -3.15 -6.20
C ARG A 213 35.57 -2.68 -5.01
N ASP A 214 35.25 -1.39 -4.92
CA ASP A 214 34.36 -0.87 -3.87
C ASP A 214 32.95 -1.50 -3.96
N LEU A 215 32.55 -1.97 -5.16
CA LEU A 215 31.24 -2.61 -5.36
C LEU A 215 31.12 -3.95 -4.63
N LEU A 216 32.23 -4.68 -4.43
CA LEU A 216 32.19 -5.95 -3.70
C LEU A 216 31.76 -5.76 -2.23
N GLY A 217 32.32 -4.74 -1.56
CA GLY A 217 31.90 -4.39 -0.20
C GLY A 217 30.45 -3.86 -0.16
N PHE A 218 30.07 -3.06 -1.15
CA PHE A 218 28.69 -2.58 -1.29
C PHE A 218 27.71 -3.75 -1.42
N LEU A 219 28.01 -4.67 -2.34
CA LEU A 219 27.17 -5.83 -2.63
C LEU A 219 27.10 -6.78 -1.42
N GLY A 220 28.25 -7.07 -0.76
CA GLY A 220 28.30 -7.99 0.38
C GLY A 220 27.38 -7.53 1.53
N PHE A 221 27.48 -6.26 1.97
CA PHE A 221 26.62 -5.74 3.03
C PHE A 221 25.17 -5.61 2.60
N PHE A 222 24.92 -5.26 1.34
CA PHE A 222 23.57 -5.19 0.79
C PHE A 222 22.91 -6.58 0.76
N LEU A 223 23.62 -7.60 0.28
CA LEU A 223 23.13 -8.98 0.26
C LEU A 223 22.95 -9.56 1.67
N LEU A 224 23.80 -9.17 2.62
CA LEU A 224 23.61 -9.54 4.03
C LEU A 224 22.26 -9.03 4.55
N GLY A 225 21.92 -7.79 4.28
CA GLY A 225 20.63 -7.23 4.67
C GLY A 225 19.44 -7.88 3.96
N LEU A 226 19.56 -8.11 2.66
CA LEU A 226 18.55 -8.82 1.86
C LEU A 226 18.34 -10.24 2.40
N GLY A 227 19.42 -10.99 2.63
CA GLY A 227 19.39 -12.35 3.17
C GLY A 227 18.79 -12.41 4.57
N ALA A 228 19.06 -11.42 5.41
CA ALA A 228 18.50 -11.35 6.76
C ALA A 228 16.94 -11.32 6.78
N VAL A 229 16.31 -10.86 5.72
CA VAL A 229 14.84 -10.87 5.55
C VAL A 229 14.37 -12.11 4.80
N LEU A 230 15.03 -12.43 3.66
CA LEU A 230 14.55 -13.52 2.81
C LEU A 230 14.78 -14.89 3.41
N ILE A 231 15.92 -15.13 4.08
CA ILE A 231 16.27 -16.45 4.60
C ILE A 231 15.25 -16.96 5.63
N PRO A 232 14.84 -16.19 6.66
CA PRO A 232 13.80 -16.65 7.59
C PRO A 232 12.47 -16.98 6.91
N ILE A 233 12.05 -16.18 5.92
CA ILE A 233 10.81 -16.39 5.18
C ILE A 233 10.91 -17.68 4.35
N VAL A 234 12.03 -17.89 3.63
CA VAL A 234 12.25 -19.11 2.85
C VAL A 234 12.29 -20.34 3.77
N ILE A 235 12.97 -20.25 4.91
CA ILE A 235 12.99 -21.33 5.91
C ILE A 235 11.55 -21.67 6.35
N TYR A 236 10.73 -20.68 6.67
CA TYR A 236 9.33 -20.88 7.03
C TYR A 236 8.54 -21.59 5.92
N LEU A 237 8.67 -21.12 4.67
CA LEU A 237 7.96 -21.69 3.53
C LEU A 237 8.39 -23.15 3.23
N VAL A 238 9.69 -23.42 3.31
CA VAL A 238 10.24 -24.78 3.08
C VAL A 238 9.90 -25.72 4.22
N SER A 239 10.06 -25.30 5.47
CA SER A 239 9.79 -26.15 6.63
C SER A 239 8.31 -26.55 6.77
N ASN A 240 7.40 -25.73 6.24
CA ASN A 240 5.97 -26.04 6.20
C ASN A 240 5.52 -26.70 4.89
N GLY A 241 6.42 -26.97 3.93
CA GLY A 241 6.12 -27.64 2.67
C GLY A 241 5.30 -26.80 1.69
N ILE A 242 5.23 -25.47 1.87
CA ILE A 242 4.41 -24.55 1.05
C ILE A 242 5.23 -23.66 0.11
N PHE A 243 6.50 -23.99 -0.11
CA PHE A 243 7.38 -23.16 -0.94
C PHE A 243 6.93 -23.16 -2.41
N GLN A 244 6.45 -24.31 -2.94
CA GLN A 244 5.94 -24.38 -4.31
C GLN A 244 4.63 -23.61 -4.45
N ASP A 245 3.70 -23.77 -3.50
CA ASP A 245 2.42 -23.04 -3.48
C ASP A 245 2.65 -21.52 -3.48
N PHE A 246 3.63 -21.05 -2.69
CA PHE A 246 4.06 -19.66 -2.71
C PHE A 246 4.60 -19.22 -4.08
N LEU A 247 5.44 -20.03 -4.75
CA LEU A 247 5.97 -19.67 -6.06
C LEU A 247 4.85 -19.58 -7.11
N ASP A 248 3.92 -20.51 -7.08
CA ASP A 248 2.80 -20.55 -8.02
C ASP A 248 1.84 -19.38 -7.81
N ALA A 249 1.47 -19.08 -6.57
CA ALA A 249 0.57 -17.98 -6.25
C ALA A 249 1.24 -16.61 -6.41
N TYR A 250 2.45 -16.44 -5.84
CA TYR A 250 3.07 -15.12 -5.74
C TYR A 250 3.81 -14.69 -7.01
N PHE A 251 4.45 -15.61 -7.73
CA PHE A 251 5.19 -15.28 -8.95
C PHE A 251 4.45 -15.69 -10.21
N LEU A 252 4.06 -16.96 -10.34
CA LEU A 252 3.49 -17.46 -11.60
C LEU A 252 2.14 -16.83 -11.91
N LEU A 253 1.21 -16.80 -10.96
CA LEU A 253 -0.10 -16.19 -11.16
C LEU A 253 0.00 -14.69 -11.42
N ASN A 254 0.83 -13.95 -10.66
CA ASN A 254 1.04 -12.53 -10.91
C ASN A 254 1.66 -12.25 -12.28
N PHE A 255 2.55 -13.12 -12.75
CA PHE A 255 3.11 -13.01 -14.09
C PHE A 255 2.03 -13.26 -15.16
N GLN A 256 1.25 -14.34 -15.02
CA GLN A 256 0.13 -14.64 -15.92
C GLN A 256 -0.89 -13.51 -15.94
N TYR A 257 -1.28 -13.01 -14.76
CA TYR A 257 -2.18 -11.88 -14.63
C TYR A 257 -1.68 -10.61 -15.33
N SER A 258 -0.37 -10.33 -15.26
CA SER A 258 0.23 -9.18 -15.93
C SER A 258 0.31 -9.34 -17.47
N THR A 259 0.34 -10.57 -17.97
CA THR A 259 0.44 -10.86 -19.41
C THR A 259 -0.93 -10.94 -20.10
N VAL A 260 -1.97 -11.38 -19.39
CA VAL A 260 -3.36 -11.42 -19.93
C VAL A 260 -3.89 -10.00 -20.19
N GLY A 261 -3.28 -9.00 -19.56
CA GLY A 261 -3.59 -7.58 -19.78
C GLY A 261 -4.93 -7.16 -19.13
N GLY A 262 -4.96 -5.92 -18.68
CA GLY A 262 -6.21 -5.24 -18.33
C GLY A 262 -6.90 -4.70 -19.60
N GLU A 263 -8.08 -4.15 -19.41
CA GLU A 263 -8.90 -3.59 -20.50
C GLU A 263 -8.28 -2.37 -21.18
N MET A 264 -7.27 -1.73 -20.56
CA MET A 264 -6.72 -0.46 -21.01
C MET A 264 -5.22 -0.56 -21.35
N SER A 265 -4.80 0.20 -22.36
CA SER A 265 -3.38 0.34 -22.68
C SER A 265 -2.60 0.96 -21.50
N PRO A 266 -1.47 0.34 -21.04
CA PRO A 266 -0.61 0.92 -19.99
C PRO A 266 -0.18 2.36 -20.27
N VAL A 267 0.07 2.70 -21.55
CA VAL A 267 0.45 4.06 -21.95
C VAL A 267 -0.70 5.04 -21.79
N SER A 268 -1.95 4.64 -22.09
CA SER A 268 -3.12 5.50 -21.88
C SER A 268 -3.39 5.74 -20.41
N LEU A 269 -3.26 4.72 -19.56
CA LEU A 269 -3.39 4.84 -18.11
C LEU A 269 -2.33 5.79 -17.52
N ALA A 270 -1.06 5.62 -17.93
CA ALA A 270 0.01 6.50 -17.50
C ALA A 270 -0.24 7.95 -17.93
N LYS A 271 -0.72 8.18 -19.16
CA LYS A 271 -1.09 9.51 -19.67
C LYS A 271 -2.25 10.10 -18.87
N ASP A 272 -3.30 9.33 -18.61
CA ASP A 272 -4.47 9.77 -17.85
C ASP A 272 -4.11 10.10 -16.40
N PHE A 273 -3.30 9.27 -15.76
CA PHE A 273 -2.77 9.54 -14.45
C PHE A 273 -1.96 10.84 -14.41
N LEU A 274 -1.01 11.00 -15.32
CA LEU A 274 -0.22 12.22 -15.44
C LEU A 274 -1.08 13.45 -15.78
N ARG A 275 -2.20 13.28 -16.47
CA ARG A 275 -3.10 14.36 -16.86
C ARG A 275 -4.05 14.79 -15.72
N LYS A 276 -4.65 13.83 -14.99
CA LYS A 276 -5.71 14.08 -14.01
C LYS A 276 -5.18 14.36 -12.62
N SER A 277 -4.22 13.55 -12.16
CA SER A 277 -3.83 13.53 -10.74
C SER A 277 -2.60 14.37 -10.40
N TRP A 278 -1.89 14.93 -11.42
CA TRP A 278 -0.50 15.28 -11.22
C TRP A 278 -0.06 16.61 -11.86
N ALA A 279 -0.92 17.60 -11.87
CA ALA A 279 -0.54 18.93 -12.36
C ALA A 279 0.67 19.51 -11.57
N ILE A 280 0.67 19.37 -10.25
CA ILE A 280 1.76 19.86 -9.38
C ILE A 280 3.05 19.04 -9.56
N PRO A 281 3.04 17.70 -9.45
CA PRO A 281 4.21 16.89 -9.74
C PRO A 281 4.78 17.07 -11.16
N ARG A 282 3.95 17.21 -12.19
CA ARG A 282 4.43 17.50 -13.56
C ARG A 282 5.19 18.80 -13.63
N LEU A 283 4.62 19.85 -13.04
CA LEU A 283 5.30 21.14 -12.96
C LEU A 283 6.65 21.00 -12.25
N MET A 284 6.71 20.24 -11.16
CA MET A 284 7.93 19.98 -10.40
C MET A 284 8.97 19.20 -11.18
N ILE A 285 8.55 18.16 -11.94
CA ILE A 285 9.45 17.40 -12.81
C ILE A 285 10.04 18.33 -13.88
N VAL A 286 9.20 19.09 -14.57
CA VAL A 286 9.64 20.03 -15.61
C VAL A 286 10.58 21.10 -15.00
N VAL A 287 10.21 21.69 -13.87
CA VAL A 287 11.04 22.70 -13.19
C VAL A 287 12.36 22.10 -12.69
N SER A 288 12.33 20.87 -12.13
CA SER A 288 13.55 20.19 -11.71
C SER A 288 14.47 19.91 -12.91
N CYS A 289 13.93 19.47 -14.04
CA CYS A 289 14.69 19.27 -15.27
C CYS A 289 15.27 20.61 -15.82
N LEU A 290 14.51 21.69 -15.75
CA LEU A 290 14.96 23.02 -16.21
C LEU A 290 16.06 23.59 -15.29
N LEU A 291 15.96 23.39 -13.98
CA LEU A 291 16.96 23.84 -13.01
C LEU A 291 18.28 23.07 -13.12
N GLN A 292 18.24 21.85 -13.71
CA GLN A 292 19.41 21.00 -13.90
C GLN A 292 20.31 21.39 -15.10
N LYS A 293 19.96 22.35 -15.90
CA LYS A 293 20.81 22.79 -17.03
C LYS A 293 22.28 23.08 -16.64
N LYS A 294 22.57 23.27 -15.35
CA LYS A 294 23.92 23.48 -14.78
C LYS A 294 24.55 22.26 -14.08
N THR A 295 23.80 21.18 -13.80
CA THR A 295 24.32 20.02 -13.04
C THR A 295 23.78 18.71 -13.63
N ARG A 296 24.45 18.19 -14.66
CA ARG A 296 24.29 16.80 -15.14
C ARG A 296 24.81 15.86 -14.04
N SER A 297 24.04 15.56 -13.00
CA SER A 297 24.45 14.63 -11.96
C SER A 297 23.81 13.26 -12.20
N ILE A 298 24.57 12.20 -12.00
CA ILE A 298 24.10 10.80 -12.04
C ILE A 298 22.89 10.60 -11.14
N TYR A 299 22.82 11.30 -10.01
CA TYR A 299 21.67 11.27 -9.09
C TYR A 299 20.33 11.59 -9.77
N TRP A 300 20.28 12.65 -10.59
CA TRP A 300 19.03 13.04 -11.22
C TRP A 300 18.62 12.14 -12.38
N PHE A 301 19.59 11.54 -13.06
CA PHE A 301 19.31 10.46 -14.02
C PHE A 301 18.76 9.23 -13.32
N ALA A 302 19.32 8.85 -12.17
CA ALA A 302 18.81 7.78 -11.34
C ALA A 302 17.38 8.07 -10.84
N TRP A 303 17.13 9.30 -10.38
CA TRP A 303 15.81 9.73 -9.97
C TRP A 303 14.79 9.67 -11.12
N LEU A 304 15.15 10.10 -12.32
CA LEU A 304 14.29 10.00 -13.50
C LEU A 304 14.02 8.53 -13.85
N GLY A 305 15.05 7.69 -13.82
CA GLY A 305 14.90 6.24 -14.01
C GLY A 305 13.96 5.62 -12.96
N TYR A 306 14.13 5.98 -11.69
CA TYR A 306 13.23 5.57 -10.60
C TYR A 306 11.78 5.97 -10.87
N PHE A 307 11.54 7.24 -11.25
CA PHE A 307 10.21 7.73 -11.57
C PHE A 307 9.57 6.98 -12.75
N LEU A 308 10.31 6.82 -13.85
CA LEU A 308 9.81 6.13 -15.05
C LEU A 308 9.54 4.65 -14.80
N LEU A 309 10.43 3.96 -14.07
CA LEU A 309 10.22 2.57 -13.68
C LEU A 309 9.01 2.42 -12.75
N SER A 310 8.85 3.33 -11.75
CA SER A 310 7.67 3.30 -10.89
C SER A 310 6.38 3.51 -11.68
N LEU A 311 6.37 4.45 -12.62
CA LEU A 311 5.22 4.70 -13.49
C LEU A 311 4.90 3.46 -14.35
N ALA A 312 5.91 2.82 -14.92
CA ALA A 312 5.73 1.59 -15.69
C ALA A 312 5.16 0.47 -14.80
N MET A 313 5.74 0.25 -13.63
CA MET A 313 5.30 -0.80 -12.68
C MET A 313 3.87 -0.59 -12.16
N CYS A 314 3.39 0.67 -12.07
CA CYS A 314 2.00 0.96 -11.67
C CYS A 314 0.98 0.55 -12.73
N PHE A 315 1.32 0.66 -14.01
CA PHE A 315 0.34 0.54 -15.09
C PHE A 315 0.60 -0.60 -16.08
N MET A 316 1.69 -1.36 -15.90
CA MET A 316 2.08 -2.42 -16.85
C MET A 316 1.04 -3.52 -17.07
N ASN A 317 0.18 -3.75 -16.07
CA ASN A 317 -0.88 -4.75 -16.14
C ASN A 317 -2.18 -4.26 -16.81
N GLY A 318 -2.25 -3.00 -17.25
CA GLY A 318 -3.43 -2.44 -17.92
C GLY A 318 -4.64 -2.18 -17.01
N ASN A 319 -4.50 -2.26 -15.69
CA ASN A 319 -5.56 -1.99 -14.73
C ASN A 319 -5.46 -0.57 -14.14
N ASN A 320 -6.60 0.05 -13.90
CA ASN A 320 -6.69 1.41 -13.36
C ASN A 320 -6.94 1.42 -11.84
N TYR A 321 -6.10 0.74 -11.08
CA TYR A 321 -6.17 0.78 -9.61
C TYR A 321 -5.39 1.96 -9.06
N VAL A 322 -6.11 2.98 -8.55
CA VAL A 322 -5.51 4.23 -8.07
C VAL A 322 -4.50 3.98 -6.94
N TYR A 323 -4.73 3.01 -6.06
CA TYR A 323 -3.82 2.69 -4.95
C TYR A 323 -2.44 2.17 -5.40
N TYR A 324 -2.29 1.65 -6.64
CA TYR A 324 -0.97 1.31 -7.18
C TYR A 324 -0.03 2.52 -7.23
N THR A 325 -0.58 3.74 -7.34
CA THR A 325 0.21 4.97 -7.39
C THR A 325 0.81 5.38 -6.05
N ILE A 326 0.43 4.72 -4.95
CA ILE A 326 1.02 4.91 -3.62
C ILE A 326 2.53 4.72 -3.67
N THR A 327 3.03 3.72 -4.39
CA THR A 327 4.48 3.44 -4.51
C THR A 327 5.28 4.56 -5.17
N MET A 328 4.63 5.45 -5.92
CA MET A 328 5.27 6.61 -6.56
C MET A 328 5.42 7.81 -5.61
N VAL A 329 4.68 7.84 -4.48
CA VAL A 329 4.66 9.01 -3.59
C VAL A 329 6.06 9.41 -3.09
N PRO A 330 6.98 8.50 -2.71
CA PRO A 330 8.33 8.88 -2.32
C PRO A 330 9.16 9.60 -3.40
N CYS A 331 8.83 9.41 -4.68
CA CYS A 331 9.54 10.07 -5.80
C CYS A 331 9.53 11.60 -5.70
N TYR A 332 8.50 12.18 -5.06
CA TYR A 332 8.31 13.66 -5.04
C TYR A 332 9.17 14.38 -4.03
N ALA A 333 9.60 13.68 -2.98
CA ALA A 333 10.25 14.32 -1.84
C ALA A 333 11.50 15.11 -2.24
N ALA A 334 12.38 14.53 -3.05
CA ALA A 334 13.64 15.17 -3.43
C ALA A 334 13.48 16.33 -4.43
N PRO A 335 12.75 16.20 -5.57
CA PRO A 335 12.63 17.30 -6.52
C PRO A 335 11.86 18.49 -5.94
N LEU A 336 10.79 18.25 -5.18
CA LEU A 336 10.06 19.32 -4.52
C LEU A 336 10.93 20.03 -3.48
N ALA A 337 11.63 19.27 -2.64
CA ALA A 337 12.53 19.81 -1.63
C ALA A 337 13.69 20.59 -2.27
N TYR A 338 14.25 20.08 -3.38
CA TYR A 338 15.29 20.78 -4.14
C TYR A 338 14.78 22.11 -4.72
N PHE A 339 13.61 22.10 -5.33
CA PHE A 339 12.97 23.31 -5.85
C PHE A 339 12.76 24.34 -4.75
N LEU A 340 12.10 23.98 -3.64
CA LEU A 340 11.85 24.86 -2.51
C LEU A 340 13.14 25.37 -1.85
N GLY A 341 14.20 24.55 -1.82
CA GLY A 341 15.51 24.93 -1.30
C GLY A 341 16.28 25.91 -2.19
N LYS A 342 15.95 25.97 -3.49
CA LYS A 342 16.56 26.88 -4.46
C LYS A 342 15.79 28.19 -4.64
N MET A 343 14.55 28.28 -4.17
CA MET A 343 13.78 29.52 -4.18
C MET A 343 14.52 30.59 -3.32
N ARG A 344 15.15 31.50 -3.98
CA ARG A 344 15.69 32.72 -3.33
C ARG A 344 14.54 33.70 -3.19
N TYR A 345 14.35 34.23 -1.97
CA TYR A 345 13.43 35.33 -1.70
C TYR A 345 14.03 36.63 -2.24
N ASP A 346 14.03 36.79 -3.56
CA ASP A 346 14.41 38.09 -4.18
C ASP A 346 13.16 38.95 -4.37
N ARG A 347 13.22 40.23 -3.97
CA ARG A 347 12.04 41.08 -3.77
C ARG A 347 11.12 41.23 -4.99
N LYS A 348 11.61 41.08 -6.23
CA LYS A 348 10.82 41.33 -7.45
C LYS A 348 10.17 40.11 -8.07
N SER A 349 10.76 38.89 -7.96
CA SER A 349 10.12 37.65 -8.38
C SER A 349 9.20 37.05 -7.31
N SER A 350 9.21 37.70 -6.13
CA SER A 350 8.64 37.22 -4.88
C SER A 350 7.10 37.17 -4.86
N TYR A 351 6.42 38.20 -5.43
CA TYR A 351 4.96 38.28 -5.26
C TYR A 351 4.18 37.25 -6.05
N ALA A 352 4.54 36.94 -7.29
CA ALA A 352 3.89 35.91 -8.11
C ALA A 352 4.14 34.55 -7.54
N LEU A 353 5.36 34.23 -7.10
CA LEU A 353 5.72 32.98 -6.45
C LEU A 353 5.06 32.81 -5.08
N GLN A 354 4.94 33.89 -4.31
CA GLN A 354 4.22 33.91 -3.02
C GLN A 354 2.71 33.70 -3.24
N ALA A 355 2.11 34.35 -4.23
CA ALA A 355 0.73 34.15 -4.60
C ALA A 355 0.48 32.68 -5.04
N LEU A 356 1.35 32.14 -5.89
CA LEU A 356 1.25 30.73 -6.31
C LEU A 356 1.40 29.77 -5.14
N ALA A 357 2.33 30.02 -4.22
CA ALA A 357 2.53 29.22 -3.02
C ALA A 357 1.32 29.29 -2.07
N LEU A 358 0.70 30.49 -1.93
CA LEU A 358 -0.52 30.66 -1.14
C LEU A 358 -1.72 29.92 -1.78
N VAL A 359 -1.89 30.02 -3.10
CA VAL A 359 -2.92 29.28 -3.82
C VAL A 359 -2.71 27.77 -3.67
N ALA A 360 -1.48 27.28 -3.87
CA ALA A 360 -1.16 25.87 -3.68
C ALA A 360 -1.41 25.41 -2.23
N ALA A 361 -1.05 26.22 -1.24
CA ALA A 361 -1.33 25.93 0.17
C ALA A 361 -2.83 25.92 0.46
N ALA A 362 -3.61 26.87 -0.10
CA ALA A 362 -5.06 26.89 0.04
C ALA A 362 -5.72 25.65 -0.56
N ILE A 363 -5.29 25.22 -1.75
CA ILE A 363 -5.77 24.00 -2.40
C ILE A 363 -5.44 22.77 -1.54
N LEU A 364 -4.22 22.67 -1.02
CA LEU A 364 -3.80 21.58 -0.16
C LEU A 364 -4.62 21.55 1.13
N VAL A 365 -4.78 22.70 1.80
CA VAL A 365 -5.57 22.79 3.04
C VAL A 365 -7.04 22.47 2.79
N SER A 366 -7.62 22.93 1.70
CA SER A 366 -9.02 22.61 1.36
C SER A 366 -9.24 21.11 1.13
N SER A 367 -8.27 20.42 0.52
CA SER A 367 -8.34 18.96 0.33
C SER A 367 -8.31 18.18 1.65
N TRP A 368 -7.80 18.76 2.74
CA TRP A 368 -7.75 18.14 4.07
C TRP A 368 -8.94 18.47 4.97
N TYR A 369 -9.75 19.48 4.61
CA TYR A 369 -10.87 19.92 5.46
C TYR A 369 -11.88 18.77 5.74
N LEU A 370 -12.35 18.13 4.68
CA LEU A 370 -13.35 17.06 4.82
C LEU A 370 -12.80 15.81 5.53
N PRO A 371 -11.63 15.26 5.15
CA PRO A 371 -11.00 14.16 5.89
C PRO A 371 -10.75 14.47 7.36
N ALA A 372 -10.25 15.67 7.68
CA ALA A 372 -10.02 16.07 9.07
C ALA A 372 -11.33 16.19 9.86
N LYS A 373 -12.37 16.81 9.27
CA LYS A 373 -13.70 16.91 9.88
C LYS A 373 -14.30 15.53 10.15
N THR A 374 -14.17 14.60 9.21
CA THR A 374 -14.65 13.22 9.36
C THR A 374 -13.87 12.51 10.46
N SER A 375 -12.55 12.64 10.51
CA SER A 375 -11.71 12.07 11.55
C SER A 375 -12.12 12.54 12.95
N VAL A 376 -12.31 13.86 13.12
CA VAL A 376 -12.79 14.44 14.39
C VAL A 376 -14.16 13.89 14.77
N LYS A 377 -15.09 13.77 13.82
CA LYS A 377 -16.40 13.18 14.08
C LYS A 377 -16.29 11.72 14.54
N LYS A 378 -15.46 10.90 13.88
CA LYS A 378 -15.23 9.50 14.29
C LYS A 378 -14.70 9.41 15.73
N VAL A 379 -13.72 10.25 16.09
CA VAL A 379 -13.19 10.30 17.47
C VAL A 379 -14.26 10.72 18.50
N ILE A 380 -15.05 11.77 18.20
CA ILE A 380 -16.09 12.26 19.12
C ILE A 380 -17.24 11.26 19.26
N ARG A 381 -17.60 10.56 18.19
CA ARG A 381 -18.68 9.59 18.15
C ARG A 381 -18.21 8.16 18.29
N ALA A 382 -17.00 7.97 18.83
CA ALA A 382 -16.43 6.65 19.01
C ALA A 382 -17.43 5.72 19.69
N THR A 383 -17.73 4.62 19.02
CA THR A 383 -18.56 3.54 19.58
C THR A 383 -17.72 2.28 19.63
N PRO A 384 -17.78 1.49 20.70
CA PRO A 384 -17.06 0.23 20.80
C PRO A 384 -17.65 -0.86 19.88
N GLN A 385 -18.77 -0.58 19.21
CA GLN A 385 -19.44 -1.55 18.35
C GLN A 385 -18.85 -1.55 16.95
N VAL A 386 -18.71 -2.74 16.40
CA VAL A 386 -18.38 -2.96 14.98
C VAL A 386 -19.63 -2.72 14.15
N SER A 387 -19.54 -1.87 13.15
CA SER A 387 -20.60 -1.66 12.19
C SER A 387 -20.46 -2.68 11.06
N LEU A 388 -21.33 -3.66 11.00
CA LEU A 388 -21.35 -4.73 10.00
C LEU A 388 -22.07 -4.30 8.69
N GLY A 389 -21.86 -3.07 8.25
CA GLY A 389 -22.45 -2.56 7.02
C GLY A 389 -23.88 -2.05 7.22
N ASP A 390 -24.65 -2.08 6.13
CA ASP A 390 -26.07 -1.71 6.13
C ASP A 390 -26.98 -2.80 6.75
N GLU A 391 -28.26 -2.59 6.68
CA GLU A 391 -29.26 -3.49 7.27
C GLU A 391 -29.24 -4.88 6.60
N HIS A 392 -29.01 -4.95 5.29
CA HIS A 392 -28.91 -6.20 4.53
C HIS A 392 -27.67 -7.00 4.94
N HIS A 393 -26.50 -6.38 5.04
CA HIS A 393 -25.29 -7.05 5.54
C HIS A 393 -25.49 -7.59 6.95
N GLN A 394 -26.07 -6.79 7.87
CA GLN A 394 -26.34 -7.24 9.24
C GLN A 394 -27.31 -8.42 9.29
N GLN A 395 -28.29 -8.45 8.39
CA GLN A 395 -29.22 -9.58 8.29
C GLN A 395 -28.50 -10.82 7.75
N LEU A 396 -27.65 -10.70 6.75
CA LEU A 396 -26.85 -11.81 6.22
C LEU A 396 -25.94 -12.42 7.28
N TYR A 397 -25.26 -11.59 8.09
CA TYR A 397 -24.45 -12.10 9.22
C TYR A 397 -25.29 -12.90 10.22
N ARG A 398 -26.49 -12.42 10.58
CA ARG A 398 -27.42 -13.17 11.48
C ARG A 398 -27.84 -14.50 10.87
N LEU A 399 -28.17 -14.53 9.58
CA LEU A 399 -28.55 -15.77 8.90
C LEU A 399 -27.38 -16.75 8.83
N ILE A 400 -26.16 -16.26 8.56
CA ILE A 400 -24.96 -17.13 8.61
C ILE A 400 -24.80 -17.74 10.02
N GLU A 401 -24.92 -16.94 11.07
CA GLU A 401 -24.82 -17.39 12.47
C GLU A 401 -25.97 -18.32 12.87
N GLU A 402 -27.19 -18.11 12.37
CA GLU A 402 -28.37 -18.91 12.65
C GLU A 402 -28.31 -20.31 12.02
N TYR A 403 -27.80 -20.37 10.76
CA TYR A 403 -27.83 -21.61 10.00
C TYR A 403 -26.54 -22.42 10.04
N THR A 404 -25.46 -21.86 10.59
CA THR A 404 -24.14 -22.55 10.63
C THR A 404 -23.48 -22.44 11.99
N ASP A 405 -22.75 -23.47 12.40
CA ASP A 405 -21.83 -23.43 13.53
C ASP A 405 -20.46 -22.86 13.15
N GLU A 406 -19.59 -22.49 14.12
CA GLU A 406 -18.28 -21.87 13.84
C GLU A 406 -17.31 -22.78 13.08
N ASP A 407 -17.46 -24.10 13.19
CA ASP A 407 -16.66 -25.13 12.51
C ASP A 407 -17.25 -25.56 11.16
N GLU A 408 -18.47 -25.15 10.84
CA GLU A 408 -19.09 -25.44 9.55
C GLU A 408 -18.59 -24.49 8.47
N PRO A 409 -17.99 -25.03 7.39
CA PRO A 409 -17.50 -24.19 6.30
C PRO A 409 -18.64 -23.65 5.45
N ILE A 410 -18.48 -22.41 5.02
CA ILE A 410 -19.40 -21.73 4.10
C ILE A 410 -18.69 -21.33 2.81
N ILE A 411 -19.42 -20.87 1.81
CA ILE A 411 -18.85 -20.18 0.65
C ILE A 411 -19.48 -18.81 0.47
N VAL A 412 -18.63 -17.83 0.25
CA VAL A 412 -19.00 -16.52 -0.31
C VAL A 412 -18.53 -16.50 -1.76
N TYR A 413 -19.46 -16.66 -2.69
CA TYR A 413 -19.17 -16.68 -4.12
C TYR A 413 -19.14 -15.25 -4.66
N GLY A 414 -17.94 -14.76 -4.96
CA GLY A 414 -17.72 -13.38 -5.38
C GLY A 414 -16.35 -12.87 -4.94
N ASN A 415 -16.34 -11.76 -4.23
CA ASN A 415 -15.12 -11.09 -3.81
C ASN A 415 -15.30 -10.32 -2.48
N GLU A 416 -15.83 -10.99 -1.44
CA GLU A 416 -16.09 -10.31 -0.16
C GLU A 416 -15.80 -11.17 1.06
N ASP A 417 -14.52 -11.42 1.29
CA ASP A 417 -14.00 -12.24 2.40
C ASP A 417 -14.32 -11.66 3.78
N ALA A 418 -14.80 -10.41 3.85
CA ALA A 418 -15.26 -9.82 5.09
C ALA A 418 -16.34 -10.68 5.78
N PHE A 419 -17.20 -11.36 5.03
CA PHE A 419 -18.21 -12.27 5.59
C PHE A 419 -17.58 -13.40 6.39
N TYR A 420 -16.54 -14.05 5.90
CA TYR A 420 -15.85 -15.10 6.66
C TYR A 420 -15.22 -14.52 7.94
N PHE A 421 -14.54 -13.38 7.82
CA PHE A 421 -13.82 -12.79 8.91
C PHE A 421 -14.74 -12.35 10.05
N TYR A 422 -15.85 -11.69 9.74
CA TYR A 422 -16.76 -11.16 10.76
C TYR A 422 -17.76 -12.19 11.29
N SER A 423 -18.12 -13.21 10.52
CA SER A 423 -18.94 -14.33 11.01
C SER A 423 -18.13 -15.41 11.73
N HIS A 424 -16.79 -15.29 11.75
CA HIS A 424 -15.87 -16.31 12.28
C HIS A 424 -16.03 -17.69 11.60
N ARG A 425 -16.42 -17.70 10.33
CA ARG A 425 -16.55 -18.92 9.52
C ARG A 425 -15.34 -19.05 8.58
N PHE A 426 -15.12 -20.27 8.07
CA PHE A 426 -14.06 -20.54 7.10
C PHE A 426 -14.64 -20.98 5.76
N ALA A 427 -13.90 -20.70 4.69
CA ALA A 427 -14.31 -21.11 3.36
C ALA A 427 -14.19 -22.63 3.19
N ALA A 428 -15.16 -23.22 2.53
CA ALA A 428 -15.11 -24.64 2.14
C ALA A 428 -14.01 -24.93 1.12
N SER A 429 -13.61 -23.94 0.33
CA SER A 429 -12.48 -24.02 -0.59
C SER A 429 -11.32 -23.14 -0.11
N LYS A 430 -10.08 -23.49 -0.49
CA LYS A 430 -8.93 -22.60 -0.28
C LYS A 430 -9.08 -21.27 -1.04
N TYR A 431 -9.89 -21.24 -2.10
CA TYR A 431 -10.21 -20.06 -2.91
C TYR A 431 -11.39 -19.30 -2.30
N SER A 432 -11.14 -18.53 -1.24
CA SER A 432 -12.18 -17.79 -0.53
C SER A 432 -12.87 -16.73 -1.39
N PHE A 433 -12.15 -16.14 -2.37
CA PHE A 433 -12.70 -15.25 -3.40
C PHE A 433 -12.40 -15.78 -4.80
N GLN A 434 -13.24 -15.51 -5.78
CA GLN A 434 -13.13 -16.06 -7.12
C GLN A 434 -12.86 -14.96 -8.17
N TYR A 435 -13.44 -13.79 -7.99
CA TYR A 435 -13.40 -12.70 -8.96
C TYR A 435 -12.55 -11.52 -8.45
N PRO A 436 -12.00 -10.67 -9.35
CA PRO A 436 -11.96 -10.85 -10.81
C PRO A 436 -10.75 -11.66 -11.31
N ILE A 437 -9.89 -12.19 -10.42
CA ILE A 437 -8.55 -12.66 -10.79
C ILE A 437 -8.50 -14.19 -10.86
N ILE A 438 -9.00 -14.88 -9.84
CA ILE A 438 -8.79 -16.32 -9.62
C ILE A 438 -9.38 -17.12 -10.76
N PHE A 439 -10.60 -16.86 -11.15
CA PHE A 439 -11.32 -17.58 -12.21
C PHE A 439 -10.90 -17.24 -13.65
N LYS A 440 -9.86 -16.42 -13.84
CA LYS A 440 -9.17 -16.34 -15.13
C LYS A 440 -8.39 -17.60 -15.48
N SER A 441 -8.13 -18.47 -14.50
CA SER A 441 -7.51 -19.78 -14.66
C SER A 441 -8.57 -20.89 -14.63
N GLU A 442 -8.82 -21.54 -15.76
CA GLU A 442 -9.73 -22.70 -15.84
C GLU A 442 -9.30 -23.83 -14.89
N LYS A 443 -8.00 -24.03 -14.70
CA LYS A 443 -7.49 -25.01 -13.75
C LYS A 443 -7.98 -24.71 -12.33
N ILE A 444 -7.86 -23.44 -11.89
CA ILE A 444 -8.27 -23.01 -10.55
C ILE A 444 -9.78 -23.11 -10.39
N LYS A 445 -10.54 -22.73 -11.42
CA LYS A 445 -11.99 -22.84 -11.41
C LYS A 445 -12.45 -24.28 -11.24
N ASN A 446 -11.89 -25.21 -12.02
CA ASN A 446 -12.21 -26.63 -11.91
C ASN A 446 -11.83 -27.21 -10.53
N GLU A 447 -10.70 -26.79 -9.97
CA GLU A 447 -10.26 -27.18 -8.62
C GLU A 447 -11.23 -26.67 -7.55
N PHE A 448 -11.69 -25.41 -7.67
CA PHE A 448 -12.66 -24.82 -6.76
C PHE A 448 -13.98 -25.61 -6.72
N PHE A 449 -14.58 -25.91 -7.88
CA PHE A 449 -15.83 -26.65 -7.91
C PHE A 449 -15.66 -28.11 -7.46
N ALA A 450 -14.52 -28.75 -7.76
CA ALA A 450 -14.22 -30.07 -7.22
C ALA A 450 -14.11 -30.08 -5.69
N GLU A 451 -13.53 -29.03 -5.08
CA GLU A 451 -13.51 -28.88 -3.61
C GLU A 451 -14.92 -28.63 -3.04
N LEU A 452 -15.81 -27.94 -3.78
CA LEU A 452 -17.21 -27.75 -3.37
C LEU A 452 -18.01 -29.04 -3.45
N ASP A 453 -17.83 -29.84 -4.52
CA ASP A 453 -18.46 -31.16 -4.69
C ASP A 453 -18.07 -32.11 -3.55
N GLU A 454 -16.81 -32.06 -3.12
CA GLU A 454 -16.31 -32.90 -2.03
C GLU A 454 -16.86 -32.49 -0.66
N LYS A 455 -16.87 -31.18 -0.37
CA LYS A 455 -17.18 -30.66 0.96
C LYS A 455 -18.64 -30.29 1.16
N LEU A 456 -19.36 -30.00 0.09
CA LEU A 456 -20.79 -29.63 0.09
C LEU A 456 -21.11 -28.62 1.23
N PRO A 457 -20.64 -27.36 1.17
CA PRO A 457 -20.82 -26.39 2.25
C PRO A 457 -22.29 -26.23 2.63
N LYS A 458 -22.60 -26.05 3.91
CA LYS A 458 -23.98 -25.92 4.38
C LYS A 458 -24.65 -24.67 3.86
N LEU A 459 -23.88 -23.61 3.63
CA LEU A 459 -24.37 -22.30 3.21
C LEU A 459 -23.50 -21.72 2.11
N ILE A 460 -24.15 -21.19 1.07
CA ILE A 460 -23.52 -20.46 -0.04
C ILE A 460 -24.14 -19.09 -0.15
N LEU A 461 -23.32 -18.04 0.03
CA LEU A 461 -23.68 -16.65 -0.21
C LEU A 461 -23.14 -16.23 -1.59
N VAL A 462 -24.03 -15.88 -2.51
CA VAL A 462 -23.67 -15.45 -3.87
C VAL A 462 -23.86 -13.96 -4.01
N GLN A 463 -22.80 -13.24 -4.41
CA GLN A 463 -22.90 -11.81 -4.76
C GLN A 463 -23.68 -11.64 -6.07
N SER A 464 -24.70 -10.77 -6.10
CA SER A 464 -25.61 -10.58 -7.26
C SER A 464 -24.88 -10.21 -8.54
N LEU A 465 -23.76 -9.48 -8.46
CA LEU A 465 -22.90 -9.19 -9.61
C LEU A 465 -22.41 -10.46 -10.34
N TRP A 466 -22.37 -11.60 -9.65
CA TRP A 466 -21.88 -12.89 -10.13
C TRP A 466 -22.97 -13.97 -10.21
N CYS A 467 -24.21 -13.66 -9.81
CA CYS A 467 -25.33 -14.61 -9.82
C CYS A 467 -25.70 -15.13 -11.22
N SER A 468 -25.34 -14.41 -12.28
CA SER A 468 -25.53 -14.82 -13.66
C SER A 468 -24.40 -15.69 -14.20
N ASP A 469 -23.43 -16.05 -13.37
CA ASP A 469 -22.35 -16.96 -13.73
C ASP A 469 -22.92 -18.38 -13.91
N GLU A 470 -22.72 -18.94 -15.12
CA GLU A 470 -23.22 -20.25 -15.50
C GLU A 470 -22.74 -21.36 -14.56
N TYR A 471 -21.51 -21.25 -14.06
CA TYR A 471 -20.88 -22.30 -13.23
C TYR A 471 -21.50 -22.45 -11.84
N ILE A 472 -21.76 -21.34 -11.15
CA ILE A 472 -22.42 -21.39 -9.84
C ILE A 472 -23.90 -21.75 -9.99
N GLY A 473 -24.53 -21.31 -11.07
CA GLY A 473 -25.91 -21.68 -11.41
C GLY A 473 -26.04 -23.20 -11.60
N GLU A 474 -25.19 -23.82 -12.43
CA GLU A 474 -25.16 -25.26 -12.65
C GLU A 474 -24.90 -26.04 -11.35
N PHE A 475 -23.97 -25.56 -10.51
CA PHE A 475 -23.68 -26.19 -9.21
C PHE A 475 -24.92 -26.16 -8.29
N LEU A 476 -25.61 -25.03 -8.18
CA LEU A 476 -26.80 -24.89 -7.34
C LEU A 476 -27.99 -25.68 -7.85
N GLU A 477 -28.14 -25.88 -9.17
CA GLU A 477 -29.20 -26.70 -9.78
C GLU A 477 -28.95 -28.21 -9.62
N THR A 478 -27.68 -28.63 -9.63
CA THR A 478 -27.31 -30.04 -9.54
C THR A 478 -27.18 -30.57 -8.11
N HIS A 479 -27.13 -29.66 -7.13
CA HIS A 479 -26.99 -30.03 -5.71
C HIS A 479 -28.22 -29.55 -4.90
N PRO A 480 -28.48 -30.12 -3.72
CA PRO A 480 -29.69 -29.87 -2.94
C PRO A 480 -29.61 -28.55 -2.18
N TYR A 481 -29.56 -27.40 -2.90
CA TYR A 481 -29.58 -26.07 -2.32
C TYR A 481 -30.90 -25.35 -2.59
N GLU A 482 -31.45 -24.70 -1.55
CA GLU A 482 -32.62 -23.86 -1.65
C GLU A 482 -32.27 -22.40 -1.36
N CYS A 483 -32.76 -21.47 -2.18
CA CYS A 483 -32.60 -20.04 -1.94
C CYS A 483 -33.50 -19.62 -0.77
N ILE A 484 -32.91 -19.19 0.34
CA ILE A 484 -33.66 -18.79 1.54
C ILE A 484 -33.86 -17.30 1.64
N THR A 485 -33.02 -16.50 0.97
CA THR A 485 -33.20 -15.05 0.84
C THR A 485 -32.50 -14.53 -0.39
N ASP A 486 -33.06 -13.49 -1.00
CA ASP A 486 -32.53 -12.83 -2.18
C ASP A 486 -32.68 -11.30 -1.97
N PHE A 487 -31.54 -10.63 -1.81
CA PHE A 487 -31.44 -9.19 -1.74
C PHE A 487 -30.88 -8.66 -3.07
N ASP A 488 -30.96 -7.36 -3.29
CA ASP A 488 -30.45 -6.73 -4.52
C ASP A 488 -28.98 -7.07 -4.81
N ASP A 489 -28.18 -7.19 -3.76
CA ASP A 489 -26.72 -7.42 -3.87
C ASP A 489 -26.27 -8.86 -3.56
N TYR A 490 -27.14 -9.70 -2.92
CA TYR A 490 -26.76 -11.03 -2.45
C TYR A 490 -27.93 -12.01 -2.47
N ALA A 491 -27.66 -13.26 -2.87
CA ALA A 491 -28.56 -14.39 -2.70
C ALA A 491 -27.93 -15.42 -1.76
N LEU A 492 -28.70 -15.93 -0.79
CA LEU A 492 -28.26 -16.91 0.21
C LEU A 492 -28.93 -18.25 -0.03
N TYR A 493 -28.12 -19.28 -0.19
CA TYR A 493 -28.55 -20.65 -0.44
C TYR A 493 -28.17 -21.54 0.74
N LEU A 494 -29.13 -22.34 1.19
CA LEU A 494 -28.96 -23.32 2.26
C LEU A 494 -29.08 -24.72 1.67
N ARG A 495 -28.17 -25.63 2.07
CA ARG A 495 -28.26 -27.03 1.67
C ARG A 495 -29.43 -27.70 2.40
N SER A 496 -30.35 -28.31 1.63
CA SER A 496 -31.43 -29.16 2.16
C SER A 496 -30.83 -30.44 2.77
N GLU A 497 -31.37 -30.94 3.87
CA GLU A 497 -30.90 -32.15 4.57
C GLU A 497 -31.02 -33.40 3.70
#